data_666276afc3623f65a91885ddc38b9a35
#
_entry.id   666276afc3623f65a91885ddc38b9a35
#
_cell.length_a   1.000
_cell.length_b   1.000
_cell.length_c   1.000
_cell.angle_alpha   90.00
_cell.angle_beta   90.00
_cell.angle_gamma   90.00
#
_symmetry.space_group_name_H-M   'P 1'
#
loop_
_entity.id
_entity.type
_entity.pdbx_description
1 polymer ?
#
loop_
_entity_poly.entity_id
_entity_poly.type
_entity_poly.pdbx_seq_one_letter_code
_entity_poly.pdbx_strand_id
1 'polypeptide(L)'
;RGRLNVLANIVGKPYAKIFSEFEGNLNPALAHGSGDVKYHLGATGHYLQMFGDNEIDVSLVANPSHLEAVDPVLEGLVRAKQDLLVGDEHDDSDAHGRFSIVPMMLHGDAAFAGQGVVAETLNLALLKGYRTGGTIHIIVNNQIGFTTAPTDSRSSEYCTDVAKMIGAPIFHV
;
A
#
# COMPACT_ATOMS: atom_id res chain seq x y z
N ARG A 1 -0.26 14.16 -3.15
CA ARG A 1 -0.04 12.80 -2.60
C ARG A 1 0.52 11.90 -3.69
N GLY A 2 1.40 10.97 -3.34
CA GLY A 2 2.14 10.13 -4.30
C GLY A 2 1.31 9.20 -5.19
N ARG A 3 0.02 8.95 -4.87
CA ARG A 3 -0.82 8.00 -5.59
C ARG A 3 -0.96 8.30 -7.09
N LEU A 4 -1.12 9.55 -7.48
CA LEU A 4 -1.19 9.91 -8.91
C LEU A 4 0.11 9.62 -9.65
N ASN A 5 1.25 9.80 -8.98
CA ASN A 5 2.56 9.41 -9.53
C ASN A 5 2.67 7.89 -9.69
N VAL A 6 2.20 7.12 -8.74
CA VAL A 6 2.18 5.65 -8.84
C VAL A 6 1.27 5.22 -9.99
N LEU A 7 0.06 5.79 -10.10
CA LEU A 7 -0.86 5.50 -11.20
C LEU A 7 -0.24 5.77 -12.57
N ALA A 8 0.41 6.94 -12.74
CA ALA A 8 0.96 7.34 -14.03
C ALA A 8 2.30 6.67 -14.36
N ASN A 9 3.24 6.68 -13.40
CA ASN A 9 4.64 6.37 -13.67
C ASN A 9 5.03 4.92 -13.32
N ILE A 10 4.26 4.23 -12.49
CA ILE A 10 4.50 2.83 -12.13
C ILE A 10 3.48 1.91 -12.80
N VAL A 11 2.19 2.22 -12.66
CA VAL A 11 1.11 1.41 -13.25
C VAL A 11 0.94 1.71 -14.75
N GLY A 12 1.45 2.84 -15.23
CA GLY A 12 1.38 3.21 -16.64
C GLY A 12 0.02 3.74 -17.10
N LYS A 13 -0.80 4.27 -16.17
CA LYS A 13 -2.10 4.86 -16.52
C LYS A 13 -1.90 6.18 -17.28
N PRO A 14 -2.40 6.33 -18.53
CA PRO A 14 -2.20 7.55 -19.30
C PRO A 14 -2.76 8.79 -18.59
N TYR A 15 -2.01 9.89 -18.62
CA TYR A 15 -2.45 11.17 -18.04
C TYR A 15 -3.80 11.63 -18.59
N ALA A 16 -4.04 11.47 -19.90
CA ALA A 16 -5.31 11.82 -20.51
C ALA A 16 -6.49 11.06 -19.88
N LYS A 17 -6.29 9.79 -19.52
CA LYS A 17 -7.31 8.99 -18.82
C LYS A 17 -7.52 9.46 -17.39
N ILE A 18 -6.44 9.81 -16.68
CA ILE A 18 -6.53 10.37 -15.34
C ILE A 18 -7.33 11.68 -15.37
N PHE A 19 -6.99 12.60 -16.25
CA PHE A 19 -7.71 13.88 -16.36
C PHE A 19 -9.18 13.71 -16.77
N SER A 20 -9.46 12.85 -17.73
CA SER A 20 -10.82 12.52 -18.15
C SER A 20 -11.69 11.99 -16.98
N GLU A 21 -11.11 11.19 -16.10
CA GLU A 21 -11.80 10.71 -14.90
C GLU A 21 -12.11 11.84 -13.91
N PHE A 22 -11.19 12.80 -13.75
CA PHE A 22 -11.42 14.00 -12.93
C PHE A 22 -12.51 14.92 -13.51
N GLU A 23 -12.63 14.98 -14.83
CA GLU A 23 -13.67 15.75 -15.52
C GLU A 23 -15.06 15.08 -15.47
N GLY A 24 -15.15 13.88 -14.92
CA GLY A 24 -16.43 13.18 -14.81
C GLY A 24 -16.80 12.30 -16.00
N ASN A 25 -15.90 12.14 -16.97
CA ASN A 25 -16.11 11.31 -18.17
C ASN A 25 -15.87 9.81 -17.84
N LEU A 26 -16.58 9.30 -16.85
CA LEU A 26 -16.56 7.87 -16.52
C LEU A 26 -17.58 7.12 -17.35
N ASN A 27 -17.20 5.93 -17.81
CA ASN A 27 -18.18 5.00 -18.36
C ASN A 27 -19.21 4.63 -17.26
N PRO A 28 -20.50 4.96 -17.42
CA PRO A 28 -21.52 4.71 -16.42
C PRO A 28 -21.64 3.23 -16.00
N ALA A 29 -21.25 2.31 -16.88
CA ALA A 29 -21.26 0.87 -16.60
C ALA A 29 -20.15 0.42 -15.65
N LEU A 30 -19.10 1.23 -15.45
CA LEU A 30 -17.98 0.96 -14.55
C LEU A 30 -18.03 1.81 -13.25
N ALA A 31 -18.96 2.75 -13.18
CA ALA A 31 -19.12 3.65 -12.04
C ALA A 31 -20.00 3.00 -10.97
N HIS A 32 -19.43 2.15 -10.16
CA HIS A 32 -20.09 1.68 -8.94
C HIS A 32 -19.90 2.73 -7.83
N GLY A 33 -20.92 3.53 -7.58
CA GLY A 33 -20.99 4.49 -6.49
C GLY A 33 -20.79 5.94 -6.92
N SER A 34 -21.61 6.81 -6.37
CA SER A 34 -21.54 8.28 -6.50
C SER A 34 -20.77 8.83 -5.30
N GLY A 35 -19.70 9.56 -5.52
CA GLY A 35 -19.13 10.47 -4.53
C GLY A 35 -17.73 10.14 -3.99
N ASP A 36 -17.08 9.07 -4.41
CA ASP A 36 -15.68 8.87 -4.02
C ASP A 36 -14.72 9.63 -4.94
N VAL A 37 -13.57 9.98 -4.40
CA VAL A 37 -12.52 10.67 -5.15
C VAL A 37 -11.88 9.68 -6.11
N LYS A 38 -11.93 9.98 -7.39
CA LYS A 38 -11.60 9.05 -8.48
C LYS A 38 -10.16 8.52 -8.46
N TYR A 39 -9.22 9.25 -7.87
CA TYR A 39 -7.87 8.77 -7.70
C TYR A 39 -7.75 7.65 -6.64
N HIS A 40 -8.79 7.37 -5.84
CA HIS A 40 -8.85 6.24 -4.92
C HIS A 40 -9.10 4.89 -5.61
N LEU A 41 -9.48 4.89 -6.88
CA LEU A 41 -9.68 3.66 -7.64
C LEU A 41 -8.39 2.85 -7.75
N GLY A 42 -8.55 1.52 -7.76
CA GLY A 42 -7.45 0.59 -8.03
C GLY A 42 -7.03 0.63 -9.50
N ALA A 43 -5.86 0.12 -9.76
CA ALA A 43 -5.34 -0.05 -11.12
C ALA A 43 -4.31 -1.19 -11.16
N THR A 44 -4.19 -1.83 -12.31
CA THR A 44 -3.16 -2.84 -12.59
C THR A 44 -2.36 -2.43 -13.80
N GLY A 45 -1.10 -2.78 -13.84
CA GLY A 45 -0.21 -2.52 -14.94
C GLY A 45 1.03 -3.39 -14.88
N HIS A 46 1.87 -3.26 -15.89
CA HIS A 46 3.13 -3.98 -16.00
C HIS A 46 4.27 -2.98 -15.95
N TYR A 47 5.26 -3.25 -15.15
CA TYR A 47 6.46 -2.43 -15.03
C TYR A 47 7.64 -3.18 -15.63
N LEU A 48 8.26 -2.59 -16.65
CA LEU A 48 9.49 -3.11 -17.24
C LEU A 48 10.66 -2.65 -16.39
N GLN A 49 11.51 -3.59 -15.97
CA GLN A 49 12.72 -3.23 -15.25
C GLN A 49 13.65 -2.39 -16.11
N MET A 50 14.27 -1.38 -15.50
CA MET A 50 15.24 -0.50 -16.17
C MET A 50 16.47 -1.27 -16.71
N PHE A 51 16.81 -2.40 -16.10
CA PHE A 51 17.91 -3.27 -16.47
C PHE A 51 17.42 -4.73 -16.56
N GLY A 52 17.07 -5.15 -17.75
CA GLY A 52 16.63 -6.52 -18.03
C GLY A 52 15.26 -6.58 -18.72
N ASP A 53 14.96 -7.75 -19.28
CA ASP A 53 13.70 -8.00 -20.01
C ASP A 53 12.59 -8.54 -19.11
N ASN A 54 12.74 -8.43 -17.78
CA ASN A 54 11.75 -8.94 -16.83
C ASN A 54 10.61 -7.93 -16.64
N GLU A 55 9.41 -8.40 -16.83
CA GLU A 55 8.17 -7.68 -16.56
C GLU A 55 7.67 -8.01 -15.15
N ILE A 56 7.23 -7.00 -14.41
CA ILE A 56 6.68 -7.13 -13.08
C ILE A 56 5.22 -6.66 -13.11
N ASP A 57 4.33 -7.53 -12.67
CA ASP A 57 2.94 -7.17 -12.46
C ASP A 57 2.78 -6.26 -11.25
N VAL A 58 2.23 -5.07 -11.47
CA VAL A 58 1.95 -4.12 -10.40
C VAL A 58 0.45 -3.94 -10.24
N SER A 59 -0.04 -4.10 -9.02
CA SER A 59 -1.45 -3.90 -8.68
C SER A 59 -1.58 -2.86 -7.59
N LEU A 60 -2.20 -1.73 -7.92
CA LEU A 60 -2.51 -0.68 -6.96
C LEU A 60 -3.91 -0.89 -6.41
N VAL A 61 -4.02 -1.15 -5.13
CA VAL A 61 -5.30 -1.43 -4.45
C VAL A 61 -6.12 -0.15 -4.32
N ALA A 62 -7.43 -0.25 -4.58
CA ALA A 62 -8.38 0.82 -4.27
C ALA A 62 -8.36 1.11 -2.76
N ASN A 63 -8.46 2.38 -2.38
CA ASN A 63 -8.51 2.77 -0.98
C ASN A 63 -9.55 3.87 -0.74
N PRO A 64 -10.17 3.93 0.45
CA PRO A 64 -11.02 5.04 0.86
C PRO A 64 -10.17 6.26 1.25
N SER A 65 -10.84 7.42 1.49
CA SER A 65 -10.20 8.60 2.06
C SER A 65 -9.83 8.44 3.56
N HIS A 66 -10.26 7.37 4.20
CA HIS A 66 -9.83 7.01 5.55
C HIS A 66 -8.37 6.56 5.51
N LEU A 67 -7.48 7.39 6.06
CA LEU A 67 -6.04 7.12 6.05
C LEU A 67 -5.74 5.80 6.77
N GLU A 68 -4.84 4.99 6.17
CA GLU A 68 -4.34 3.71 6.65
C GLU A 68 -5.39 2.56 6.70
N ALA A 69 -6.67 2.82 6.39
CA ALA A 69 -7.69 1.78 6.42
C ALA A 69 -7.45 0.67 5.37
N VAL A 70 -6.67 0.93 4.35
CA VAL A 70 -6.30 -0.04 3.32
C VAL A 70 -5.20 -1.01 3.74
N ASP A 71 -4.45 -0.71 4.80
CA ASP A 71 -3.30 -1.51 5.22
C ASP A 71 -3.68 -2.98 5.46
N PRO A 72 -4.63 -3.31 6.34
CA PRO A 72 -5.03 -4.70 6.54
C PRO A 72 -5.72 -5.31 5.30
N VAL A 73 -6.33 -4.49 4.44
CA VAL A 73 -6.92 -4.95 3.18
C VAL A 73 -5.85 -5.41 2.21
N LEU A 74 -4.75 -4.66 2.09
CA LEU A 74 -3.61 -5.05 1.26
C LEU A 74 -3.02 -6.38 1.76
N GLU A 75 -2.79 -6.52 3.07
CA GLU A 75 -2.25 -7.76 3.63
C GLU A 75 -3.17 -8.96 3.33
N GLY A 76 -4.47 -8.81 3.49
CA GLY A 76 -5.45 -9.85 3.15
C GLY A 76 -5.44 -10.22 1.67
N LEU A 77 -5.34 -9.24 0.77
CA LEU A 77 -5.23 -9.47 -0.67
C LEU A 77 -3.94 -10.19 -1.04
N VAL A 78 -2.81 -9.80 -0.44
CA VAL A 78 -1.51 -10.45 -0.66
C VAL A 78 -1.57 -11.89 -0.18
N ARG A 79 -2.09 -12.13 1.03
CA ARG A 79 -2.24 -13.49 1.57
C ARG A 79 -3.11 -14.37 0.66
N ALA A 80 -4.25 -13.87 0.21
CA ALA A 80 -5.12 -14.62 -0.69
C ALA A 80 -4.43 -14.96 -2.02
N LYS A 81 -3.69 -14.03 -2.60
CA LYS A 81 -2.92 -14.29 -3.82
C LYS A 81 -1.82 -15.32 -3.59
N GLN A 82 -1.13 -15.26 -2.46
CA GLN A 82 -0.11 -16.24 -2.10
C GLN A 82 -0.72 -17.64 -1.95
N ASP A 83 -1.85 -17.76 -1.26
CA ASP A 83 -2.54 -19.03 -1.09
C ASP A 83 -3.02 -19.61 -2.44
N LEU A 84 -3.47 -18.77 -3.38
CA LEU A 84 -3.84 -19.19 -4.73
C LEU A 84 -2.66 -19.69 -5.57
N LEU A 85 -1.45 -19.17 -5.34
CA LEU A 85 -0.24 -19.61 -6.04
C LEU A 85 0.27 -20.97 -5.55
N VAL A 86 0.14 -21.22 -4.25
CA VAL A 86 0.64 -22.45 -3.62
C VAL A 86 -0.37 -23.60 -3.71
N GLY A 87 -1.67 -23.30 -3.92
CA GLY A 87 -2.73 -24.30 -3.91
C GLY A 87 -3.00 -24.83 -2.51
N ASP A 88 -3.47 -26.09 -2.44
CA ASP A 88 -3.86 -26.75 -1.19
C ASP A 88 -2.68 -27.23 -0.33
N GLU A 89 -1.45 -26.99 -0.74
CA GLU A 89 -0.29 -27.33 0.04
C GLU A 89 -0.12 -26.33 1.20
N HIS A 90 -0.60 -26.71 2.36
CA HIS A 90 -0.49 -25.93 3.61
C HIS A 90 0.94 -25.92 4.21
N ASP A 91 1.96 -25.98 3.39
CA ASP A 91 3.33 -25.83 3.85
C ASP A 91 3.63 -24.35 4.07
N ASP A 92 3.85 -23.97 5.32
CA ASP A 92 4.28 -22.64 5.73
C ASP A 92 5.76 -22.35 5.38
N SER A 93 6.46 -23.31 4.76
CA SER A 93 7.82 -23.09 4.27
C SER A 93 7.81 -22.26 2.99
N ASP A 94 8.86 -21.48 2.78
CA ASP A 94 9.06 -20.67 1.57
C ASP A 94 9.48 -21.51 0.35
N ALA A 95 9.45 -22.83 0.49
CA ALA A 95 9.98 -23.78 -0.50
C ALA A 95 9.28 -23.75 -1.86
N HIS A 96 8.08 -23.15 -1.95
CA HIS A 96 7.26 -23.14 -3.16
C HIS A 96 6.94 -21.74 -3.69
N GLY A 97 7.73 -20.74 -3.33
CA GLY A 97 7.54 -19.37 -3.84
C GLY A 97 6.32 -18.65 -3.26
N ARG A 98 5.83 -19.05 -2.09
CA ARG A 98 4.71 -18.41 -1.37
C ARG A 98 4.89 -16.90 -1.26
N PHE A 99 6.11 -16.45 -0.99
CA PHE A 99 6.42 -15.04 -0.81
C PHE A 99 6.91 -14.34 -2.09
N SER A 100 6.48 -14.81 -3.26
CA SER A 100 6.75 -14.15 -4.55
C SER A 100 5.96 -12.84 -4.76
N ILE A 101 4.96 -12.57 -3.94
CA ILE A 101 4.19 -11.33 -3.96
C ILE A 101 4.71 -10.41 -2.85
N VAL A 102 5.15 -9.22 -3.23
CA VAL A 102 5.72 -8.22 -2.33
C VAL A 102 4.68 -7.14 -2.05
N PRO A 103 4.11 -7.07 -0.82
CA PRO A 103 3.28 -5.95 -0.43
C PRO A 103 4.16 -4.71 -0.20
N MET A 104 3.66 -3.56 -0.67
CA MET A 104 4.30 -2.26 -0.49
C MET A 104 3.25 -1.23 -0.09
N MET A 105 3.48 -0.52 1.01
CA MET A 105 2.60 0.52 1.53
C MET A 105 3.31 1.87 1.51
N LEU A 106 2.61 2.90 1.02
CA LEU A 106 3.11 4.27 1.03
C LEU A 106 2.27 5.11 2.01
N HIS A 107 2.94 5.62 3.03
CA HIS A 107 2.33 6.36 4.14
C HIS A 107 2.74 7.83 4.16
N GLY A 108 1.88 8.68 4.71
CA GLY A 108 2.29 9.98 5.24
C GLY A 108 2.75 9.82 6.70
N ASP A 109 3.69 10.62 7.13
CA ASP A 109 4.29 10.53 8.48
C ASP A 109 3.29 10.69 9.62
N ALA A 110 2.39 11.66 9.52
CA ALA A 110 1.38 11.90 10.55
C ALA A 110 0.36 10.75 10.65
N ALA A 111 -0.04 10.17 9.51
CA ALA A 111 -0.95 9.04 9.48
C ALA A 111 -0.30 7.78 10.04
N PHE A 112 0.93 7.48 9.62
CA PHE A 112 1.67 6.31 10.10
C PHE A 112 1.90 6.34 11.61
N ALA A 113 2.27 7.51 12.15
CA ALA A 113 2.49 7.66 13.59
C ALA A 113 1.20 7.70 14.41
N GLY A 114 0.09 8.20 13.84
CA GLY A 114 -1.10 8.57 14.61
C GLY A 114 -2.35 7.69 14.41
N GLN A 115 -2.44 6.91 13.33
CA GLN A 115 -3.59 6.06 13.08
C GLN A 115 -3.42 4.70 13.77
N GLY A 116 -4.34 4.34 14.67
CA GLY A 116 -4.28 3.08 15.44
C GLY A 116 -4.22 1.83 14.57
N VAL A 117 -4.86 1.84 13.41
CA VAL A 117 -4.86 0.71 12.47
C VAL A 117 -3.45 0.33 11.99
N VAL A 118 -2.50 1.25 11.97
CA VAL A 118 -1.09 0.96 11.64
C VAL A 118 -0.50 0.00 12.66
N ALA A 119 -0.61 0.31 13.95
CA ALA A 119 -0.12 -0.57 15.02
C ALA A 119 -0.84 -1.93 15.03
N GLU A 120 -2.15 -1.94 14.77
CA GLU A 120 -2.94 -3.17 14.66
C GLU A 120 -2.46 -4.03 13.49
N THR A 121 -2.23 -3.44 12.31
CA THR A 121 -1.70 -4.15 11.13
C THR A 121 -0.29 -4.68 11.38
N LEU A 122 0.60 -3.88 11.97
CA LEU A 122 1.95 -4.31 12.33
C LEU A 122 1.93 -5.53 13.28
N ASN A 123 0.98 -5.59 14.21
CA ASN A 123 0.83 -6.74 15.11
C ASN A 123 0.44 -8.03 14.39
N LEU A 124 -0.10 -7.98 13.19
CA LEU A 124 -0.44 -9.16 12.40
C LEU A 124 0.79 -9.80 11.71
N ALA A 125 1.88 -9.04 11.54
CA ALA A 125 3.00 -9.36 10.67
C ALA A 125 3.64 -10.75 10.90
N LEU A 126 3.72 -11.19 12.16
CA LEU A 126 4.34 -12.47 12.52
C LEU A 126 3.33 -13.55 12.93
N LEU A 127 2.03 -13.24 12.91
CA LEU A 127 1.00 -14.21 13.26
C LEU A 127 0.80 -15.23 12.12
N LYS A 128 0.83 -16.51 12.45
CA LYS A 128 0.76 -17.61 11.48
C LYS A 128 -0.40 -17.48 10.48
N GLY A 129 -1.58 -17.08 10.94
CA GLY A 129 -2.78 -16.93 10.10
C GLY A 129 -2.80 -15.67 9.23
N TYR A 130 -1.89 -14.69 9.46
CA TYR A 130 -1.93 -13.38 8.82
C TYR A 130 -0.65 -13.01 8.07
N ARG A 131 0.48 -13.61 8.40
CA ARG A 131 1.78 -13.26 7.80
C ARG A 131 1.78 -13.38 6.29
N THR A 132 2.48 -12.45 5.64
CA THR A 132 2.65 -12.39 4.18
C THR A 132 4.13 -12.52 3.76
N GLY A 133 5.02 -12.79 4.71
CA GLY A 133 6.47 -12.85 4.47
C GLY A 133 7.21 -11.55 4.67
N GLY A 134 6.47 -10.47 4.88
CA GLY A 134 6.97 -9.12 5.14
C GLY A 134 6.39 -8.09 4.19
N THR A 135 6.33 -6.85 4.67
CA THR A 135 5.77 -5.71 3.93
C THR A 135 6.79 -4.57 3.91
N ILE A 136 6.97 -3.96 2.75
CA ILE A 136 7.81 -2.77 2.61
C ILE A 136 6.95 -1.55 2.90
N HIS A 137 7.28 -0.82 3.97
CA HIS A 137 6.65 0.44 4.30
C HIS A 137 7.54 1.62 3.87
N ILE A 138 6.99 2.50 3.06
CA ILE A 138 7.67 3.73 2.60
C ILE A 138 6.95 4.91 3.23
N ILE A 139 7.59 5.59 4.16
CA ILE A 139 7.03 6.74 4.85
C ILE A 139 7.56 8.03 4.24
N VAL A 140 6.67 8.78 3.61
CA VAL A 140 6.99 10.11 3.10
C VAL A 140 6.89 11.11 4.26
N ASN A 141 8.02 11.37 4.90
CA ASN A 141 8.11 12.28 6.04
C ASN A 141 8.15 13.74 5.56
N ASN A 142 7.05 14.22 5.03
CA ASN A 142 6.89 15.60 4.58
C ASN A 142 6.48 16.54 5.71
N GLN A 143 6.29 16.05 6.92
CA GLN A 143 5.92 16.81 8.12
C GLN A 143 4.57 17.54 8.00
N ILE A 144 3.69 17.05 7.14
CA ILE A 144 2.35 17.60 6.93
C ILE A 144 1.31 16.73 7.65
N GLY A 145 0.80 17.24 8.76
CA GLY A 145 -0.29 16.64 9.53
C GLY A 145 -1.53 17.53 9.54
N PHE A 146 -2.11 17.84 8.37
CA PHE A 146 -3.18 18.81 8.21
C PHE A 146 -2.73 20.18 8.77
N THR A 147 -3.29 20.65 9.90
CA THR A 147 -2.93 21.92 10.55
C THR A 147 -1.98 21.74 11.74
N THR A 148 -1.48 20.51 11.98
CA THR A 148 -0.71 20.18 13.19
C THR A 148 0.77 19.99 12.83
N ALA A 149 1.65 20.69 13.52
CA ALA A 149 3.08 20.50 13.38
C ALA A 149 3.54 19.16 13.98
N PRO A 150 4.64 18.55 13.54
CA PRO A 150 5.12 17.27 14.06
C PRO A 150 5.31 17.26 15.57
N THR A 151 5.82 18.35 16.14
CA THR A 151 6.02 18.51 17.60
C THR A 151 4.73 18.47 18.41
N ASP A 152 3.60 18.79 17.77
CA ASP A 152 2.28 18.79 18.40
C ASP A 152 1.47 17.53 18.07
N SER A 153 1.95 16.70 17.13
CA SER A 153 1.23 15.54 16.64
C SER A 153 1.73 14.22 17.21
N ARG A 154 2.98 14.14 17.66
CA ARG A 154 3.57 12.91 18.19
C ARG A 154 4.61 13.19 19.28
N SER A 155 4.70 12.31 20.26
CA SER A 155 5.72 12.35 21.30
C SER A 155 7.04 11.70 20.89
N SER A 156 7.00 10.81 19.90
CA SER A 156 8.19 10.13 19.40
C SER A 156 9.04 11.07 18.53
N GLU A 157 10.35 10.87 18.55
CA GLU A 157 11.28 11.63 17.71
C GLU A 157 11.03 11.37 16.22
N TYR A 158 10.87 10.07 15.87
CA TYR A 158 10.60 9.66 14.48
C TYR A 158 9.17 9.16 14.31
N CYS A 159 8.57 9.48 13.17
CA CYS A 159 7.24 8.97 12.83
C CYS A 159 7.21 7.44 12.70
N THR A 160 8.36 6.83 12.45
CA THR A 160 8.55 5.38 12.30
C THR A 160 8.69 4.62 13.63
N ASP A 161 8.71 5.31 14.76
CA ASP A 161 8.97 4.67 16.06
C ASP A 161 7.91 3.63 16.44
N VAL A 162 6.69 3.72 15.92
CA VAL A 162 5.65 2.70 16.09
C VAL A 162 6.09 1.32 15.56
N ALA A 163 6.93 1.27 14.52
CA ALA A 163 7.42 0.01 13.96
C ALA A 163 8.45 -0.70 14.86
N LYS A 164 9.03 0.00 15.82
CA LYS A 164 9.94 -0.60 16.81
C LYS A 164 9.26 -1.66 17.68
N MET A 165 7.94 -1.58 17.85
CA MET A 165 7.18 -2.55 18.65
C MET A 165 7.29 -3.99 18.14
N ILE A 166 7.51 -4.18 16.83
CA ILE A 166 7.71 -5.50 16.22
C ILE A 166 9.16 -5.75 15.83
N GLY A 167 10.08 -4.87 16.21
CA GLY A 167 11.51 -5.00 15.86
C GLY A 167 11.82 -4.84 14.37
N ALA A 168 10.96 -4.16 13.61
CA ALA A 168 11.19 -3.93 12.19
C ALA A 168 12.46 -3.10 11.94
N PRO A 169 13.28 -3.43 10.93
CA PRO A 169 14.40 -2.60 10.51
C PRO A 169 13.88 -1.27 9.95
N ILE A 170 14.51 -0.16 10.34
CA ILE A 170 14.14 1.18 9.92
C ILE A 170 15.35 1.86 9.28
N PHE A 171 15.16 2.39 8.08
CA PHE A 171 16.16 3.13 7.33
C PHE A 171 15.71 4.57 7.16
N HIS A 172 16.58 5.51 7.47
CA HIS A 172 16.40 6.94 7.20
C HIS A 172 17.31 7.34 6.05
N VAL A 173 16.73 7.94 4.99
CA VAL A 173 17.42 8.36 3.77
C VAL A 173 17.11 9.80 3.45
#